data_1d26518368f1ca669837d8204361bef4
#
_entry.id   1d26518368f1ca669837d8204361bef4
#
_cell.length_a   1.000
_cell.length_b   1.000
_cell.length_c   1.000
_cell.angle_alpha   90.00
_cell.angle_beta   90.00
_cell.angle_gamma   90.00
#
_symmetry.space_group_name_H-M   'P 1'
#
loop_
_entity.id
_entity.type
_entity.pdbx_description
1 polymer ?
#
loop_
_entity_poly.entity_id
_entity_poly.type
_entity_poly.pdbx_seq_one_letter_code
_entity_poly.pdbx_strand_id
1 'polypeptide(L)'
;GNYILTEITAPDGYKIANPIEFVVTKDGKVKINDKVVNEVIMKDQPIGKLVITKTIQGNLSKEQIGDSIKFEVTQNDTQKSHIYSLNDFIYDGNRWILELEENTGGYTVKELVDDIHGYTLVKTIYMIGNEVNEGKSVDVDVEKVTTATVAFENTYELTTYDVKVDKVDKENDEKIAGAELKVINQANEEIAHWITDGKNSYNLKLVPGTYTLIEVNAPKGYEIAKPITFVVGKEGKVVDYQNNKIIMKDKAKPGKLVIAKIIKGNISKEQAEKSIKFEVIDKDTQDKKVYSLNDFEYDENSGKWMLELTKVAGKYTVKELNDDVQGYKLTHIVSIIDRKEKG
;
A
#
# COMPACT_ATOMS: atom_id res chain seq x y z
N GLY A 1 60.43 -28.58 38.47
CA GLY A 1 60.19 -27.21 38.06
C GLY A 1 58.84 -27.11 37.24
N ASN A 2 58.33 -25.91 37.08
CA ASN A 2 57.20 -25.64 36.28
C ASN A 2 57.63 -25.27 34.86
N TYR A 3 56.92 -25.78 33.86
CA TYR A 3 57.25 -25.63 32.46
C TYR A 3 56.01 -25.39 31.68
N ILE A 4 56.15 -24.69 30.54
CA ILE A 4 55.08 -24.46 29.57
C ILE A 4 55.63 -24.96 28.22
N LEU A 5 54.85 -25.88 27.57
CA LEU A 5 55.07 -26.28 26.19
C LEU A 5 54.18 -25.38 25.31
N THR A 6 54.82 -24.67 24.39
CA THR A 6 54.10 -23.77 23.48
C THR A 6 54.50 -24.15 22.05
N GLU A 7 53.51 -24.31 21.20
CA GLU A 7 53.73 -24.40 19.77
C GLU A 7 53.97 -22.99 19.20
N ILE A 8 55.03 -22.83 18.39
CA ILE A 8 55.38 -21.54 17.78
C ILE A 8 54.71 -21.38 16.41
N THR A 9 54.64 -22.48 15.66
CA THR A 9 54.05 -22.52 14.32
C THR A 9 53.34 -23.84 14.12
N ALA A 10 52.08 -23.81 13.65
CA ALA A 10 51.36 -25.01 13.25
C ALA A 10 51.62 -25.34 11.77
N PRO A 11 51.52 -26.61 11.36
CA PRO A 11 51.55 -27.01 9.97
C PRO A 11 50.34 -26.46 9.20
N ASP A 12 50.44 -26.34 7.84
CA ASP A 12 49.32 -25.92 7.00
C ASP A 12 48.07 -26.75 7.25
N GLY A 13 46.96 -26.07 7.45
CA GLY A 13 45.66 -26.67 7.76
C GLY A 13 45.48 -27.13 9.19
N TYR A 14 46.27 -26.63 10.10
CA TYR A 14 46.10 -26.81 11.54
C TYR A 14 46.14 -25.47 12.27
N LYS A 15 45.43 -25.39 13.38
CA LYS A 15 45.43 -24.26 14.30
C LYS A 15 46.52 -24.51 15.35
N ILE A 16 47.27 -23.47 15.70
CA ILE A 16 48.28 -23.51 16.81
C ILE A 16 47.58 -24.04 18.07
N ALA A 17 48.16 -25.06 18.65
CA ALA A 17 47.64 -25.67 19.86
C ALA A 17 47.79 -24.74 21.07
N ASN A 18 46.88 -24.85 22.03
CA ASN A 18 46.99 -24.11 23.28
C ASN A 18 48.20 -24.56 24.07
N PRO A 19 48.95 -23.65 24.76
CA PRO A 19 50.05 -24.00 25.61
C PRO A 19 49.65 -25.01 26.68
N ILE A 20 50.59 -25.95 26.99
CA ILE A 20 50.37 -26.95 28.02
C ILE A 20 51.34 -26.67 29.19
N GLU A 21 50.74 -26.38 30.34
CA GLU A 21 51.53 -26.25 31.60
C GLU A 21 51.78 -27.63 32.25
N PHE A 22 52.97 -27.91 32.62
CA PHE A 22 53.35 -29.16 33.31
C PHE A 22 54.42 -28.96 34.36
N VAL A 23 54.51 -29.88 35.30
CA VAL A 23 55.47 -29.86 36.40
C VAL A 23 56.38 -31.11 36.32
N VAL A 24 57.65 -30.89 36.40
CA VAL A 24 58.62 -31.99 36.64
C VAL A 24 58.93 -31.99 38.11
N THR A 25 58.61 -33.08 38.80
CA THR A 25 58.79 -33.27 40.23
C THR A 25 60.26 -33.65 40.56
N LYS A 26 60.65 -33.57 41.81
CA LYS A 26 62.06 -33.94 42.28
C LYS A 26 62.36 -35.40 42.02
N ASP A 27 61.37 -36.28 41.98
CA ASP A 27 61.50 -37.70 41.67
C ASP A 27 61.38 -38.01 40.15
N GLY A 28 61.51 -36.99 39.32
CA GLY A 28 61.52 -37.08 37.85
C GLY A 28 60.22 -37.38 37.18
N LYS A 29 59.06 -37.33 37.88
CA LYS A 29 57.75 -37.54 37.29
C LYS A 29 57.26 -36.30 36.70
N VAL A 30 56.52 -36.41 35.53
CA VAL A 30 55.82 -35.33 34.87
C VAL A 30 54.39 -35.32 35.33
N LYS A 31 53.85 -34.13 35.67
CA LYS A 31 52.46 -33.94 36.06
C LYS A 31 51.78 -32.85 35.22
N ILE A 32 50.54 -33.12 34.75
CA ILE A 32 49.61 -32.15 34.15
C ILE A 32 48.34 -32.16 35.03
N ASN A 33 47.93 -31.01 35.51
CA ASN A 33 46.78 -30.89 36.41
C ASN A 33 46.85 -31.89 37.59
N ASP A 34 48.01 -31.95 38.25
CA ASP A 34 48.33 -32.84 39.38
C ASP A 34 48.32 -34.35 39.10
N LYS A 35 48.06 -34.77 37.87
CA LYS A 35 48.10 -36.18 37.44
C LYS A 35 49.41 -36.49 36.81
N VAL A 36 50.03 -37.64 37.26
CA VAL A 36 51.30 -38.16 36.67
C VAL A 36 50.97 -38.64 35.25
N VAL A 37 51.75 -38.17 34.27
CA VAL A 37 51.68 -38.57 32.86
C VAL A 37 53.04 -39.09 32.41
N ASN A 38 53.07 -39.98 31.42
CA ASN A 38 54.32 -40.53 30.86
C ASN A 38 54.90 -39.59 29.79
N GLU A 39 54.00 -38.79 29.12
CA GLU A 39 54.41 -37.91 28.06
C GLU A 39 53.47 -36.65 28.07
N VAL A 40 54.00 -35.53 27.55
CA VAL A 40 53.19 -34.32 27.27
C VAL A 40 52.85 -34.35 25.80
N ILE A 41 51.56 -34.57 25.47
CA ILE A 41 51.09 -34.66 24.09
C ILE A 41 50.40 -33.37 23.75
N MET A 42 50.88 -32.64 22.73
CA MET A 42 50.25 -31.53 22.11
C MET A 42 49.50 -32.01 20.85
N LYS A 43 48.25 -31.60 20.70
CA LYS A 43 47.40 -32.01 19.55
C LYS A 43 46.93 -30.79 18.82
N ASP A 44 47.21 -30.75 17.54
CA ASP A 44 46.74 -29.70 16.66
C ASP A 44 45.33 -30.01 16.19
N GLN A 45 44.56 -28.97 16.02
CA GLN A 45 43.21 -29.05 15.48
C GLN A 45 43.26 -28.79 13.96
N PRO A 46 42.82 -29.74 13.12
CA PRO A 46 42.72 -29.48 11.68
C PRO A 46 41.67 -28.42 11.41
N ILE A 47 41.97 -27.49 10.50
CA ILE A 47 41.10 -26.39 10.09
C ILE A 47 40.88 -26.39 8.58
N GLY A 48 39.76 -25.83 8.17
CA GLY A 48 39.40 -25.48 6.80
C GLY A 48 38.74 -24.09 6.78
N LYS A 49 38.26 -23.69 5.63
CA LYS A 49 37.53 -22.44 5.45
C LYS A 49 36.07 -22.71 5.25
N LEU A 50 35.23 -21.92 5.90
CA LEU A 50 33.77 -21.77 5.61
C LEU A 50 33.55 -20.39 5.07
N VAL A 51 33.00 -20.29 3.85
CA VAL A 51 32.64 -19.03 3.22
C VAL A 51 31.11 -18.95 3.09
N ILE A 52 30.55 -17.94 3.70
CA ILE A 52 29.11 -17.65 3.60
C ILE A 52 28.94 -16.40 2.73
N THR A 53 28.13 -16.50 1.69
CA THR A 53 27.79 -15.35 0.86
C THR A 53 26.30 -15.04 0.94
N LYS A 54 25.97 -13.74 0.89
CA LYS A 54 24.59 -13.26 0.91
C LYS A 54 24.31 -12.31 -0.24
N THR A 55 23.28 -12.62 -1.01
CA THR A 55 22.73 -11.75 -2.06
C THR A 55 21.31 -11.37 -1.70
N ILE A 56 20.91 -10.13 -2.02
CA ILE A 56 19.55 -9.62 -1.79
C ILE A 56 19.02 -9.09 -3.10
N GLN A 57 17.88 -9.63 -3.52
CA GLN A 57 17.09 -9.17 -4.66
C GLN A 57 15.98 -8.26 -4.13
N GLY A 58 15.74 -7.12 -4.83
CA GLY A 58 14.80 -6.08 -4.45
C GLY A 58 15.50 -4.72 -4.32
N ASN A 59 14.74 -3.65 -4.32
CA ASN A 59 15.26 -2.28 -4.23
C ASN A 59 15.46 -1.85 -2.77
N LEU A 60 16.26 -2.61 -2.00
CA LEU A 60 16.61 -2.26 -0.64
C LEU A 60 18.00 -1.63 -0.58
N SER A 61 18.11 -0.53 0.18
CA SER A 61 19.41 0.02 0.52
C SER A 61 20.06 -0.76 1.67
N LYS A 62 21.38 -0.62 1.85
CA LYS A 62 22.09 -1.24 2.98
C LYS A 62 21.54 -0.77 4.32
N GLU A 63 21.15 0.48 4.43
CA GLU A 63 20.57 1.07 5.64
C GLU A 63 19.19 0.47 5.97
N GLN A 64 18.39 0.13 4.94
CA GLN A 64 17.09 -0.55 5.12
C GLN A 64 17.27 -1.99 5.58
N ILE A 65 18.28 -2.69 5.09
CA ILE A 65 18.60 -4.05 5.51
C ILE A 65 19.12 -4.05 6.95
N GLY A 66 20.06 -3.13 7.27
CA GLY A 66 20.62 -2.96 8.61
C GLY A 66 21.00 -4.29 9.25
N ASP A 67 20.56 -4.50 10.50
CA ASP A 67 20.80 -5.72 11.28
C ASP A 67 19.70 -6.78 11.13
N SER A 68 18.80 -6.63 10.14
CA SER A 68 17.65 -7.54 9.97
C SER A 68 18.05 -8.93 9.48
N ILE A 69 19.27 -9.12 8.98
CA ILE A 69 19.76 -10.41 8.51
C ILE A 69 21.01 -10.78 9.29
N LYS A 70 20.97 -11.96 9.91
CA LYS A 70 22.08 -12.54 10.65
C LYS A 70 22.26 -14.01 10.26
N PHE A 71 23.41 -14.55 10.55
CA PHE A 71 23.73 -15.97 10.32
C PHE A 71 24.18 -16.62 11.62
N GLU A 72 23.51 -17.70 11.99
CA GLU A 72 23.94 -18.57 13.06
C GLU A 72 24.75 -19.71 12.45
N VAL A 73 26.00 -19.83 12.86
CA VAL A 73 26.91 -20.93 12.47
C VAL A 73 27.11 -21.83 13.68
N THR A 74 26.63 -23.06 13.59
CA THR A 74 26.70 -24.05 14.67
C THR A 74 27.59 -25.22 14.27
N GLN A 75 28.58 -25.53 15.09
CA GLN A 75 29.38 -26.76 14.94
C GLN A 75 28.59 -27.95 15.47
N ASN A 76 28.28 -28.93 14.59
CA ASN A 76 27.32 -30.00 14.88
C ASN A 76 27.78 -30.94 16.04
N ASP A 77 29.07 -31.24 16.14
CA ASP A 77 29.61 -32.15 17.18
C ASP A 77 29.59 -31.52 18.58
N THR A 78 29.86 -30.22 18.68
CA THR A 78 29.99 -29.52 19.95
C THR A 78 28.78 -28.72 20.35
N GLN A 79 27.84 -28.52 19.41
CA GLN A 79 26.66 -27.65 19.53
C GLN A 79 27.01 -26.19 19.91
N LYS A 80 28.27 -25.79 19.66
CA LYS A 80 28.65 -24.40 19.83
C LYS A 80 28.19 -23.58 18.62
N SER A 81 27.54 -22.48 18.88
CA SER A 81 27.09 -21.55 17.83
C SER A 81 27.67 -20.16 18.02
N HIS A 82 27.79 -19.44 16.90
CA HIS A 82 28.11 -18.04 16.84
C HIS A 82 27.16 -17.34 15.85
N ILE A 83 26.73 -16.11 16.20
CA ILE A 83 25.84 -15.31 15.34
C ILE A 83 26.65 -14.17 14.74
N TYR A 84 26.60 -14.07 13.42
CA TYR A 84 27.19 -13.01 12.60
C TYR A 84 26.11 -12.15 12.02
N SER A 85 26.25 -10.82 12.09
CA SER A 85 25.43 -9.85 11.39
C SER A 85 26.05 -9.54 10.03
N LEU A 86 25.30 -8.89 9.12
CA LEU A 86 25.88 -8.43 7.85
C LEU A 86 27.00 -7.38 8.02
N ASN A 87 27.14 -6.77 9.21
CA ASN A 87 28.25 -5.88 9.53
C ASN A 87 29.58 -6.63 9.68
N ASP A 88 29.53 -7.94 9.95
CA ASP A 88 30.69 -8.80 10.01
C ASP A 88 31.17 -9.31 8.63
N PHE A 89 30.35 -9.04 7.59
CA PHE A 89 30.61 -9.43 6.21
C PHE A 89 31.28 -8.29 5.44
N ILE A 90 32.11 -8.63 4.48
CA ILE A 90 32.65 -7.70 3.48
C ILE A 90 31.68 -7.61 2.30
N TYR A 91 31.27 -6.40 1.92
CA TYR A 91 30.44 -6.18 0.74
C TYR A 91 31.30 -5.85 -0.48
N ASP A 92 31.22 -6.67 -1.53
CA ASP A 92 32.03 -6.52 -2.75
C ASP A 92 31.38 -5.64 -3.85
N GLY A 93 30.19 -5.08 -3.58
CA GLY A 93 29.40 -4.30 -4.53
C GLY A 93 28.17 -5.06 -5.03
N ASN A 94 28.15 -6.39 -4.96
CA ASN A 94 27.06 -7.26 -5.38
C ASN A 94 26.50 -8.12 -4.24
N ARG A 95 27.38 -8.56 -3.34
CA ARG A 95 27.05 -9.51 -2.27
C ARG A 95 27.88 -9.25 -1.03
N TRP A 96 27.41 -9.73 0.09
CA TRP A 96 28.14 -9.80 1.35
C TRP A 96 28.88 -11.13 1.44
N ILE A 97 30.11 -11.13 1.94
CA ILE A 97 31.01 -12.29 2.05
C ILE A 97 31.57 -12.35 3.45
N LEU A 98 31.38 -13.49 4.13
CA LEU A 98 31.99 -13.81 5.39
C LEU A 98 32.94 -15.02 5.21
N GLU A 99 34.19 -14.87 5.56
CA GLU A 99 35.18 -15.94 5.54
C GLU A 99 35.54 -16.32 6.96
N LEU A 100 35.40 -17.58 7.30
CA LEU A 100 35.70 -18.13 8.62
C LEU A 100 36.74 -19.24 8.49
N GLU A 101 37.72 -19.24 9.38
CA GLU A 101 38.60 -20.38 9.62
C GLU A 101 37.99 -21.23 10.74
N GLU A 102 37.58 -22.44 10.41
CA GLU A 102 36.84 -23.31 11.30
C GLU A 102 37.55 -24.67 11.46
N ASN A 103 37.33 -25.32 12.60
CA ASN A 103 37.75 -26.70 12.77
C ASN A 103 37.06 -27.58 11.72
N THR A 104 37.75 -28.69 11.33
CA THR A 104 37.08 -29.66 10.43
C THR A 104 35.87 -30.32 11.11
N GLY A 105 34.85 -30.60 10.34
CA GLY A 105 33.61 -31.24 10.82
C GLY A 105 32.37 -30.68 10.19
N GLY A 106 31.21 -31.17 10.62
CA GLY A 106 29.91 -30.71 10.17
C GLY A 106 29.48 -29.40 10.84
N TYR A 107 28.92 -28.51 10.05
CA TYR A 107 28.34 -27.22 10.49
C TYR A 107 26.95 -27.05 9.94
N THR A 108 26.10 -26.46 10.75
CA THR A 108 24.81 -25.95 10.31
C THR A 108 24.91 -24.43 10.20
N VAL A 109 24.65 -23.91 9.00
CA VAL A 109 24.54 -22.46 8.72
C VAL A 109 23.07 -22.10 8.58
N LYS A 110 22.59 -21.25 9.47
CA LYS A 110 21.18 -20.83 9.50
C LYS A 110 21.06 -19.33 9.36
N GLU A 111 20.29 -18.88 8.37
CA GLU A 111 19.92 -17.47 8.22
C GLU A 111 18.78 -17.11 9.19
N LEU A 112 18.99 -16.07 9.96
CA LEU A 112 18.03 -15.44 10.84
C LEU A 112 17.60 -14.14 10.18
N VAL A 113 16.30 -14.00 9.90
CA VAL A 113 15.74 -12.83 9.19
C VAL A 113 14.66 -12.21 10.04
N ASP A 114 14.86 -10.96 10.40
CA ASP A 114 13.83 -10.11 10.99
C ASP A 114 13.06 -9.38 9.88
N ASP A 115 11.86 -8.88 10.19
CA ASP A 115 11.04 -8.12 9.23
C ASP A 115 11.75 -6.84 8.81
N ILE A 116 11.88 -6.65 7.51
CA ILE A 116 12.35 -5.39 6.93
C ILE A 116 11.14 -4.51 6.63
N HIS A 117 11.10 -3.38 7.34
CA HIS A 117 9.95 -2.48 7.28
C HIS A 117 9.65 -2.00 5.84
N GLY A 118 8.40 -2.18 5.41
CA GLY A 118 7.92 -1.83 4.06
C GLY A 118 8.22 -2.86 2.98
N TYR A 119 8.81 -4.00 3.35
CA TYR A 119 9.13 -5.08 2.41
C TYR A 119 8.62 -6.41 2.92
N THR A 120 8.23 -7.26 1.99
CA THR A 120 7.83 -8.66 2.23
C THR A 120 8.91 -9.58 1.68
N LEU A 121 9.45 -10.48 2.53
CA LEU A 121 10.32 -11.56 2.09
C LEU A 121 9.48 -12.60 1.35
N VAL A 122 9.67 -12.71 0.03
CA VAL A 122 8.88 -13.64 -0.80
C VAL A 122 9.60 -14.96 -1.06
N LYS A 123 10.94 -14.96 -0.99
CA LYS A 123 11.73 -16.16 -1.23
C LYS A 123 13.07 -16.12 -0.50
N THR A 124 13.48 -17.25 0.05
CA THR A 124 14.85 -17.52 0.52
C THR A 124 15.35 -18.81 -0.11
N ILE A 125 16.50 -18.76 -0.75
CA ILE A 125 17.19 -19.93 -1.27
C ILE A 125 18.61 -19.99 -0.71
N TYR A 126 19.17 -21.19 -0.68
CA TYR A 126 20.59 -21.42 -0.47
C TYR A 126 21.17 -22.30 -1.58
N MET A 127 22.48 -22.17 -1.82
CA MET A 127 23.21 -22.89 -2.83
C MET A 127 24.47 -23.52 -2.25
N ILE A 128 24.69 -24.79 -2.53
CA ILE A 128 25.96 -25.50 -2.29
C ILE A 128 26.45 -26.02 -3.62
N GLY A 129 27.63 -25.60 -4.04
CA GLY A 129 28.10 -25.88 -5.39
C GLY A 129 27.10 -25.38 -6.45
N ASN A 130 26.53 -26.28 -7.25
CA ASN A 130 25.55 -25.98 -8.28
C ASN A 130 24.10 -26.30 -7.88
N GLU A 131 23.87 -26.78 -6.66
CA GLU A 131 22.53 -27.14 -6.19
C GLU A 131 21.84 -25.94 -5.55
N VAL A 132 20.60 -25.67 -5.97
CA VAL A 132 19.76 -24.60 -5.47
C VAL A 132 18.61 -25.22 -4.68
N ASN A 133 18.47 -24.80 -3.44
CA ASN A 133 17.44 -25.29 -2.51
C ASN A 133 16.68 -24.12 -1.89
N GLU A 134 15.41 -24.34 -1.56
CA GLU A 134 14.63 -23.37 -0.77
C GLU A 134 14.84 -23.62 0.73
N GLY A 135 15.04 -22.55 1.49
CA GLY A 135 15.19 -22.63 2.93
C GLY A 135 16.16 -21.62 3.50
N LYS A 136 16.20 -21.60 4.82
CA LYS A 136 17.04 -20.69 5.63
C LYS A 136 18.15 -21.42 6.40
N SER A 137 18.28 -22.72 6.25
CA SER A 137 19.24 -23.52 7.00
C SER A 137 19.83 -24.61 6.12
N VAL A 138 21.13 -24.86 6.29
CA VAL A 138 21.86 -25.84 5.50
C VAL A 138 22.99 -26.42 6.32
N ASP A 139 23.24 -27.73 6.16
CA ASP A 139 24.37 -28.44 6.72
C ASP A 139 25.51 -28.49 5.69
N VAL A 140 26.71 -28.26 6.15
CA VAL A 140 27.93 -28.24 5.32
C VAL A 140 29.09 -28.84 6.06
N ASP A 141 29.94 -29.61 5.36
CA ASP A 141 31.17 -30.16 5.94
C ASP A 141 32.38 -29.27 5.61
N VAL A 142 33.11 -28.91 6.65
CA VAL A 142 34.42 -28.22 6.54
C VAL A 142 35.51 -29.24 6.60
N GLU A 143 36.22 -29.42 5.50
CA GLU A 143 37.35 -30.35 5.42
C GLU A 143 38.70 -29.61 5.55
N LYS A 144 39.74 -30.36 5.91
CA LYS A 144 41.09 -29.83 6.09
C LYS A 144 41.61 -29.21 4.77
N VAL A 145 42.13 -27.98 4.86
CA VAL A 145 42.76 -27.23 3.74
C VAL A 145 41.78 -27.00 2.55
N THR A 146 40.50 -27.17 2.76
CA THR A 146 39.47 -26.88 1.74
C THR A 146 38.64 -25.67 2.09
N THR A 147 37.89 -25.18 1.11
CA THR A 147 36.91 -24.12 1.30
C THR A 147 35.52 -24.67 1.03
N ALA A 148 34.70 -24.74 2.06
CA ALA A 148 33.26 -24.98 1.93
C ALA A 148 32.55 -23.64 1.69
N THR A 149 31.70 -23.55 0.68
CA THR A 149 30.99 -22.32 0.34
C THR A 149 29.51 -22.56 0.37
N VAL A 150 28.79 -21.69 1.08
CA VAL A 150 27.33 -21.63 1.11
C VAL A 150 26.88 -20.25 0.66
N ALA A 151 25.99 -20.17 -0.32
CA ALA A 151 25.43 -18.92 -0.78
C ALA A 151 23.94 -18.85 -0.43
N PHE A 152 23.52 -17.72 0.17
CA PHE A 152 22.12 -17.42 0.45
C PHE A 152 21.64 -16.26 -0.40
N GLU A 153 20.42 -16.36 -0.91
CA GLU A 153 19.74 -15.29 -1.63
C GLU A 153 18.35 -15.09 -1.08
N ASN A 154 17.99 -13.83 -0.79
CA ASN A 154 16.64 -13.43 -0.42
C ASN A 154 16.05 -12.54 -1.50
N THR A 155 14.78 -12.77 -1.83
CA THR A 155 14.00 -11.90 -2.69
C THR A 155 12.95 -11.16 -1.86
N TYR A 156 12.97 -9.83 -1.95
CA TYR A 156 12.02 -8.95 -1.27
C TYR A 156 11.20 -8.16 -2.28
N GLU A 157 9.93 -7.97 -1.97
CA GLU A 157 9.01 -7.09 -2.68
C GLU A 157 8.49 -6.01 -1.74
N LEU A 158 8.14 -4.84 -2.30
CA LEU A 158 7.48 -3.79 -1.53
C LEU A 158 6.13 -4.28 -1.00
N THR A 159 5.90 -4.10 0.30
CA THR A 159 4.61 -4.42 0.91
C THR A 159 3.56 -3.45 0.41
N THR A 160 2.53 -3.96 -0.25
CA THR A 160 1.39 -3.18 -0.74
C THR A 160 0.14 -3.45 0.09
N TYR A 161 -0.70 -2.43 0.22
CA TYR A 161 -1.95 -2.49 0.96
C TYR A 161 -3.13 -2.12 0.06
N ASP A 162 -4.26 -2.80 0.29
CA ASP A 162 -5.48 -2.53 -0.48
C ASP A 162 -6.16 -1.25 0.02
N VAL A 163 -6.38 -0.32 -0.91
CA VAL A 163 -7.11 0.94 -0.70
C VAL A 163 -8.28 0.98 -1.67
N LYS A 164 -9.49 1.18 -1.15
CA LYS A 164 -10.71 1.27 -1.95
C LYS A 164 -11.06 2.71 -2.24
N VAL A 165 -11.48 2.99 -3.47
CA VAL A 165 -11.96 4.31 -3.88
C VAL A 165 -13.39 4.18 -4.41
N ASP A 166 -14.29 4.98 -3.84
CA ASP A 166 -15.65 5.17 -4.35
C ASP A 166 -15.82 6.59 -4.86
N LYS A 167 -16.57 6.71 -5.96
CA LYS A 167 -17.05 7.96 -6.51
C LYS A 167 -18.56 8.00 -6.35
N VAL A 168 -19.07 8.99 -5.62
CA VAL A 168 -20.49 9.04 -5.26
C VAL A 168 -21.09 10.43 -5.46
N ASP A 169 -22.40 10.48 -5.65
CA ASP A 169 -23.18 11.70 -5.60
C ASP A 169 -23.20 12.27 -4.18
N LYS A 170 -23.02 13.56 -4.05
CA LYS A 170 -22.91 14.25 -2.75
C LYS A 170 -24.22 14.22 -1.96
N GLU A 171 -25.35 14.20 -2.65
CA GLU A 171 -26.67 14.38 -2.02
C GLU A 171 -27.28 13.04 -1.54
N ASN A 172 -27.00 11.93 -2.25
CA ASN A 172 -27.64 10.64 -1.97
C ASN A 172 -26.66 9.48 -1.74
N ASP A 173 -25.34 9.75 -1.84
CA ASP A 173 -24.27 8.76 -1.71
C ASP A 173 -24.33 7.58 -2.71
N GLU A 174 -25.12 7.71 -3.79
CA GLU A 174 -25.16 6.73 -4.88
C GLU A 174 -23.87 6.77 -5.70
N LYS A 175 -23.38 5.59 -6.12
CA LYS A 175 -22.17 5.50 -6.95
C LYS A 175 -22.41 6.07 -8.34
N ILE A 176 -21.43 6.84 -8.83
CA ILE A 176 -21.48 7.54 -10.12
C ILE A 176 -20.58 6.83 -11.14
N ALA A 177 -21.12 6.58 -12.34
CA ALA A 177 -20.38 6.11 -13.49
C ALA A 177 -19.83 7.27 -14.34
N GLY A 178 -18.71 7.02 -15.05
CA GLY A 178 -18.16 7.93 -16.05
C GLY A 178 -17.28 9.05 -15.50
N ALA A 179 -16.94 9.05 -14.21
CA ALA A 179 -15.90 9.91 -13.67
C ALA A 179 -14.52 9.36 -14.03
N GLU A 180 -13.66 10.18 -14.60
CA GLU A 180 -12.27 9.83 -14.89
C GLU A 180 -11.39 10.26 -13.72
N LEU A 181 -10.81 9.27 -13.05
CA LEU A 181 -10.02 9.46 -11.83
C LEU A 181 -8.58 9.00 -12.03
N LYS A 182 -7.65 9.67 -11.37
CA LYS A 182 -6.26 9.20 -11.25
C LYS A 182 -5.72 9.38 -9.85
N VAL A 183 -4.71 8.58 -9.52
CA VAL A 183 -3.92 8.71 -8.30
C VAL A 183 -2.49 8.99 -8.67
N ILE A 184 -1.90 9.99 -8.04
CA ILE A 184 -0.47 10.31 -8.15
C ILE A 184 0.20 10.15 -6.78
N ASN A 185 1.51 9.85 -6.78
CA ASN A 185 2.33 9.84 -5.58
C ASN A 185 2.91 11.25 -5.28
N GLN A 186 3.73 11.35 -4.23
CA GLN A 186 4.36 12.61 -3.82
C GLN A 186 5.37 13.15 -4.86
N ALA A 187 5.92 12.29 -5.73
CA ALA A 187 6.79 12.67 -6.84
C ALA A 187 6.00 13.11 -8.10
N ASN A 188 4.66 13.19 -8.02
CA ASN A 188 3.74 13.43 -9.14
C ASN A 188 3.73 12.32 -10.21
N GLU A 189 4.20 11.13 -9.88
CA GLU A 189 4.10 9.98 -10.77
C GLU A 189 2.69 9.40 -10.70
N GLU A 190 2.11 9.07 -11.88
CA GLU A 190 0.79 8.46 -11.98
C GLU A 190 0.86 6.98 -11.58
N ILE A 191 0.12 6.64 -10.52
CA ILE A 191 0.07 5.27 -9.96
C ILE A 191 -1.10 4.48 -10.53
N ALA A 192 -2.22 5.14 -10.78
CA ALA A 192 -3.42 4.53 -11.35
C ALA A 192 -4.27 5.57 -12.07
N HIS A 193 -5.01 5.11 -13.09
CA HIS A 193 -5.93 5.91 -13.89
C HIS A 193 -7.11 5.03 -14.34
N TRP A 194 -8.35 5.46 -14.11
CA TRP A 194 -9.52 4.66 -14.45
C TRP A 194 -10.76 5.52 -14.64
N ILE A 195 -11.81 4.92 -15.23
CA ILE A 195 -13.14 5.49 -15.34
C ILE A 195 -14.06 4.69 -14.41
N THR A 196 -14.88 5.37 -13.62
CA THR A 196 -15.83 4.74 -12.69
C THR A 196 -16.98 4.06 -13.42
N ASP A 197 -17.42 2.90 -12.93
CA ASP A 197 -18.52 2.11 -13.52
C ASP A 197 -19.89 2.33 -12.83
N GLY A 198 -19.92 3.11 -11.75
CA GLY A 198 -21.12 3.38 -10.95
C GLY A 198 -21.63 2.20 -10.11
N LYS A 199 -20.84 1.12 -10.00
CA LYS A 199 -21.23 -0.11 -9.26
C LYS A 199 -20.19 -0.57 -8.27
N ASN A 200 -18.96 -0.68 -8.73
CA ASN A 200 -17.87 -1.25 -7.94
C ASN A 200 -16.98 -0.17 -7.33
N SER A 201 -16.32 -0.50 -6.21
CA SER A 201 -15.19 0.27 -5.72
C SER A 201 -13.97 -0.04 -6.57
N TYR A 202 -13.13 0.95 -6.86
CA TYR A 202 -11.83 0.70 -7.45
C TYR A 202 -10.83 0.31 -6.36
N ASN A 203 -10.10 -0.79 -6.56
CA ASN A 203 -9.10 -1.28 -5.61
C ASN A 203 -7.70 -0.91 -6.08
N LEU A 204 -6.99 -0.15 -5.25
CA LEU A 204 -5.60 0.21 -5.42
C LEU A 204 -4.73 -0.68 -4.54
N LYS A 205 -3.55 -1.07 -5.03
CA LYS A 205 -2.48 -1.65 -4.21
C LYS A 205 -1.37 -0.62 -4.05
N LEU A 206 -1.24 -0.09 -2.85
CA LEU A 206 -0.33 1.04 -2.57
C LEU A 206 0.68 0.67 -1.49
N VAL A 207 1.93 1.10 -1.66
CA VAL A 207 2.94 1.07 -0.60
C VAL A 207 2.67 2.20 0.41
N PRO A 208 3.24 2.17 1.62
CA PRO A 208 3.19 3.30 2.53
C PRO A 208 3.70 4.59 1.88
N GLY A 209 2.92 5.67 1.99
CA GLY A 209 3.25 6.93 1.35
C GLY A 209 2.09 7.90 1.28
N THR A 210 2.36 9.09 0.71
CA THR A 210 1.35 10.13 0.48
C THR A 210 0.93 10.12 -0.99
N TYR A 211 -0.38 10.16 -1.19
CA TYR A 211 -1.02 10.10 -2.50
C TYR A 211 -2.06 11.19 -2.67
N THR A 212 -2.34 11.56 -3.91
CA THR A 212 -3.42 12.48 -4.25
C THR A 212 -4.35 11.83 -5.28
N LEU A 213 -5.63 11.68 -4.91
CA LEU A 213 -6.70 11.28 -5.80
C LEU A 213 -7.25 12.52 -6.51
N ILE A 214 -7.26 12.50 -7.83
CA ILE A 214 -7.64 13.62 -8.68
C ILE A 214 -8.75 13.17 -9.62
N GLU A 215 -9.81 13.95 -9.73
CA GLU A 215 -10.77 13.82 -10.80
C GLU A 215 -10.29 14.62 -12.01
N VAL A 216 -10.04 13.92 -13.13
CA VAL A 216 -9.58 14.51 -14.39
C VAL A 216 -10.79 15.06 -15.16
N ASN A 217 -11.85 14.26 -15.25
CA ASN A 217 -13.12 14.63 -15.88
C ASN A 217 -14.30 14.17 -15.03
N ALA A 218 -15.21 15.09 -14.76
CA ALA A 218 -16.47 14.76 -14.10
C ALA A 218 -17.48 14.18 -15.10
N PRO A 219 -18.38 13.28 -14.65
CA PRO A 219 -19.48 12.81 -15.48
C PRO A 219 -20.43 13.94 -15.91
N LYS A 220 -21.16 13.70 -17.00
CA LYS A 220 -22.15 14.68 -17.49
C LYS A 220 -23.16 15.04 -16.37
N GLY A 221 -23.28 16.33 -16.11
CA GLY A 221 -24.18 16.86 -15.08
C GLY A 221 -23.57 17.08 -13.71
N TYR A 222 -22.27 16.81 -13.53
CA TYR A 222 -21.55 17.02 -12.27
C TYR A 222 -20.45 18.08 -12.39
N GLU A 223 -20.12 18.70 -11.26
CA GLU A 223 -18.94 19.57 -11.10
C GLU A 223 -17.72 18.70 -10.78
N ILE A 224 -16.52 19.09 -11.26
CA ILE A 224 -15.29 18.40 -10.91
C ILE A 224 -15.04 18.53 -9.39
N ALA A 225 -14.79 17.42 -8.73
CA ALA A 225 -14.46 17.38 -7.31
C ALA A 225 -13.05 17.93 -7.03
N LYS A 226 -12.86 18.47 -5.83
CA LYS A 226 -11.53 18.86 -5.38
C LYS A 226 -10.67 17.62 -5.15
N PRO A 227 -9.35 17.69 -5.45
CA PRO A 227 -8.43 16.61 -5.14
C PRO A 227 -8.45 16.23 -3.66
N ILE A 228 -8.23 14.95 -3.36
CA ILE A 228 -8.12 14.39 -2.02
C ILE A 228 -6.71 13.87 -1.81
N THR A 229 -5.98 14.47 -0.87
CA THR A 229 -4.68 13.94 -0.43
C THR A 229 -4.90 13.00 0.74
N PHE A 230 -4.26 11.82 0.71
CA PHE A 230 -4.36 10.81 1.75
C PHE A 230 -3.01 10.12 1.99
N VAL A 231 -2.85 9.52 3.17
CA VAL A 231 -1.61 8.85 3.58
C VAL A 231 -1.91 7.38 3.85
N VAL A 232 -1.18 6.49 3.20
CA VAL A 232 -1.11 5.07 3.55
C VAL A 232 0.00 4.92 4.59
N GLY A 233 -0.37 4.57 5.81
CA GLY A 233 0.57 4.37 6.91
C GLY A 233 1.36 3.09 6.76
N LYS A 234 2.42 2.96 7.54
CA LYS A 234 3.34 1.80 7.54
C LYS A 234 2.63 0.48 7.90
N GLU A 235 1.54 0.57 8.66
CA GLU A 235 0.69 -0.55 9.07
C GLU A 235 -0.41 -0.87 8.02
N GLY A 236 -0.38 -0.23 6.84
CA GLY A 236 -1.38 -0.40 5.79
C GLY A 236 -2.72 0.28 6.03
N LYS A 237 -2.81 1.14 7.05
CA LYS A 237 -4.02 1.93 7.31
C LYS A 237 -3.97 3.25 6.58
N VAL A 238 -5.06 3.63 5.93
CA VAL A 238 -5.22 4.97 5.38
C VAL A 238 -5.61 5.89 6.53
N VAL A 239 -4.77 6.90 6.79
CA VAL A 239 -4.95 7.86 7.90
C VAL A 239 -6.26 8.63 7.68
N ASP A 240 -7.04 8.79 8.75
CA ASP A 240 -8.35 9.47 8.77
C ASP A 240 -9.47 8.82 7.96
N TYR A 241 -9.25 7.61 7.41
CA TYR A 241 -10.24 6.87 6.64
C TYR A 241 -10.55 5.50 7.24
N GLN A 242 -11.84 5.19 7.41
CA GLN A 242 -12.26 3.89 7.91
C GLN A 242 -12.18 2.81 6.81
N ASN A 243 -11.76 1.61 7.18
CA ASN A 243 -11.69 0.44 6.29
C ASN A 243 -10.86 0.68 5.02
N ASN A 244 -9.86 1.57 5.06
CA ASN A 244 -9.04 1.95 3.91
C ASN A 244 -9.88 2.38 2.70
N LYS A 245 -10.97 3.10 2.94
CA LYS A 245 -11.91 3.50 1.91
C LYS A 245 -11.97 5.02 1.76
N ILE A 246 -11.62 5.50 0.58
CA ILE A 246 -11.69 6.91 0.20
C ILE A 246 -12.98 7.13 -0.59
N ILE A 247 -13.73 8.14 -0.23
CA ILE A 247 -14.98 8.50 -0.91
C ILE A 247 -14.81 9.90 -1.50
N MET A 248 -14.82 10.00 -2.82
CA MET A 248 -14.84 11.27 -3.54
C MET A 248 -16.28 11.59 -3.95
N LYS A 249 -16.76 12.77 -3.54
CA LYS A 249 -18.15 13.20 -3.73
C LYS A 249 -18.26 14.27 -4.80
N ASP A 250 -19.14 14.06 -5.79
CA ASP A 250 -19.49 15.06 -6.79
C ASP A 250 -20.77 15.77 -6.46
N LYS A 251 -20.76 17.06 -6.75
CA LYS A 251 -21.94 17.89 -6.66
C LYS A 251 -22.58 18.00 -8.05
N ALA A 252 -23.87 17.68 -8.14
CA ALA A 252 -24.64 17.87 -9.37
C ALA A 252 -24.65 19.35 -9.79
N LYS A 253 -24.43 19.60 -11.08
CA LYS A 253 -24.57 20.95 -11.65
C LYS A 253 -26.04 21.37 -11.62
N PRO A 254 -26.29 22.62 -11.28
CA PRO A 254 -27.68 23.12 -11.36
C PRO A 254 -28.16 23.10 -12.81
N GLY A 255 -29.37 22.59 -12.98
CA GLY A 255 -30.10 22.63 -14.23
C GLY A 255 -31.12 23.79 -14.28
N LYS A 256 -31.82 23.91 -15.39
CA LYS A 256 -32.90 24.86 -15.54
C LYS A 256 -34.24 24.13 -15.64
N LEU A 257 -35.20 24.52 -14.81
CA LEU A 257 -36.61 24.16 -14.95
C LEU A 257 -37.35 25.38 -15.53
N VAL A 258 -37.90 25.22 -16.74
CA VAL A 258 -38.69 26.28 -17.39
C VAL A 258 -40.14 25.90 -17.30
N ILE A 259 -40.96 26.77 -16.71
CA ILE A 259 -42.40 26.64 -16.66
C ILE A 259 -42.98 27.68 -17.63
N ALA A 260 -43.75 27.23 -18.61
CA ALA A 260 -44.42 28.11 -19.57
C ALA A 260 -45.95 27.99 -19.41
N LYS A 261 -46.64 29.10 -19.37
CA LYS A 261 -48.09 29.16 -19.35
C LYS A 261 -48.62 29.92 -20.55
N ILE A 262 -49.59 29.34 -21.24
CA ILE A 262 -50.35 29.97 -22.29
C ILE A 262 -51.82 29.96 -21.86
N ILE A 263 -52.48 31.09 -21.95
CA ILE A 263 -53.89 31.21 -21.64
C ILE A 263 -54.62 31.53 -22.93
N LYS A 264 -55.68 30.77 -23.27
CA LYS A 264 -56.54 30.99 -24.39
C LYS A 264 -57.90 31.53 -23.89
N GLY A 265 -58.34 32.66 -24.39
CA GLY A 265 -59.56 33.31 -23.95
C GLY A 265 -59.40 34.84 -23.81
N ASN A 266 -60.47 35.55 -23.45
CA ASN A 266 -60.47 37.02 -23.34
C ASN A 266 -60.14 37.51 -21.90
N ILE A 267 -59.37 36.75 -21.13
CA ILE A 267 -58.94 37.17 -19.80
C ILE A 267 -57.81 38.22 -19.93
N SER A 268 -57.89 39.27 -19.14
CA SER A 268 -56.84 40.28 -19.13
C SER A 268 -55.54 39.71 -18.45
N LYS A 269 -54.36 40.26 -18.82
CA LYS A 269 -53.08 39.93 -18.20
C LYS A 269 -53.17 40.10 -16.69
N GLU A 270 -53.69 41.21 -16.18
CA GLU A 270 -53.75 41.50 -14.74
C GLU A 270 -54.66 40.49 -14.00
N GLN A 271 -55.76 40.04 -14.61
CA GLN A 271 -56.65 39.03 -14.02
C GLN A 271 -55.89 37.65 -13.94
N ALA A 272 -55.21 37.29 -15.01
CA ALA A 272 -54.43 36.04 -15.03
C ALA A 272 -53.32 36.03 -13.97
N GLU A 273 -52.58 37.11 -13.87
CA GLU A 273 -51.45 37.25 -12.91
C GLU A 273 -51.89 37.18 -11.45
N LYS A 274 -53.12 37.64 -11.14
CA LYS A 274 -53.66 37.55 -9.77
C LYS A 274 -54.22 36.17 -9.43
N SER A 275 -54.65 35.38 -10.40
CA SER A 275 -55.44 34.18 -10.14
C SER A 275 -54.68 32.87 -10.35
N ILE A 276 -53.66 32.86 -11.19
CA ILE A 276 -52.97 31.62 -11.56
C ILE A 276 -51.63 31.50 -10.81
N LYS A 277 -51.45 30.38 -10.14
CA LYS A 277 -50.25 30.07 -9.36
C LYS A 277 -49.75 28.68 -9.72
N PHE A 278 -48.46 28.44 -9.50
CA PHE A 278 -47.81 27.16 -9.67
C PHE A 278 -47.10 26.75 -8.40
N GLU A 279 -47.35 25.53 -7.94
CA GLU A 279 -46.58 24.90 -6.89
C GLU A 279 -45.49 24.01 -7.51
N VAL A 280 -44.24 24.26 -7.17
CA VAL A 280 -43.10 23.43 -7.55
C VAL A 280 -42.66 22.67 -6.32
N ILE A 281 -42.68 21.34 -6.42
CA ILE A 281 -42.35 20.44 -5.34
C ILE A 281 -41.08 19.68 -5.76
N ASP A 282 -40.05 19.78 -4.96
CA ASP A 282 -38.89 18.90 -5.04
C ASP A 282 -39.28 17.56 -4.41
N LYS A 283 -39.21 16.45 -5.17
CA LYS A 283 -39.61 15.14 -4.65
C LYS A 283 -38.62 14.49 -3.75
N ASP A 284 -37.37 14.92 -3.83
CA ASP A 284 -36.28 14.35 -3.05
C ASP A 284 -36.21 15.00 -1.64
N THR A 285 -36.36 16.34 -1.58
CA THR A 285 -36.38 17.08 -0.30
C THR A 285 -37.79 17.34 0.26
N GLN A 286 -38.83 17.15 -0.52
CA GLN A 286 -40.22 17.53 -0.21
C GLN A 286 -40.46 19.04 -0.04
N ASP A 287 -39.47 19.85 -0.43
CA ASP A 287 -39.60 21.30 -0.40
C ASP A 287 -40.63 21.79 -1.43
N LYS A 288 -41.46 22.75 -1.02
CA LYS A 288 -42.52 23.33 -1.84
C LYS A 288 -42.35 24.83 -1.97
N LYS A 289 -42.49 25.33 -3.18
CA LYS A 289 -42.54 26.78 -3.44
C LYS A 289 -43.64 27.11 -4.40
N VAL A 290 -44.40 28.16 -4.05
CA VAL A 290 -45.52 28.66 -4.91
C VAL A 290 -45.03 29.90 -5.64
N TYR A 291 -45.32 29.95 -6.91
CA TYR A 291 -45.05 31.06 -7.81
C TYR A 291 -46.40 31.54 -8.43
N SER A 292 -46.64 32.85 -8.45
CA SER A 292 -47.75 33.47 -9.20
C SER A 292 -47.30 33.80 -10.62
N LEU A 293 -48.25 34.10 -11.53
CA LEU A 293 -47.85 34.57 -12.87
C LEU A 293 -47.11 35.91 -12.84
N ASN A 294 -47.18 36.68 -11.74
CA ASN A 294 -46.34 37.88 -11.56
C ASN A 294 -44.85 37.57 -11.44
N ASP A 295 -44.49 36.34 -11.08
CA ASP A 295 -43.11 35.88 -11.01
C ASP A 295 -42.58 35.42 -12.39
N PHE A 296 -43.43 35.40 -13.40
CA PHE A 296 -43.12 34.98 -14.77
C PHE A 296 -42.87 36.20 -15.67
N GLU A 297 -41.96 36.07 -16.62
CA GLU A 297 -41.77 37.01 -17.71
C GLU A 297 -42.86 36.76 -18.76
N TYR A 298 -43.59 37.81 -19.15
CA TYR A 298 -44.61 37.74 -20.18
C TYR A 298 -44.06 38.20 -21.53
N ASP A 299 -44.10 37.33 -22.53
CA ASP A 299 -43.75 37.64 -23.91
C ASP A 299 -45.01 38.06 -24.69
N GLU A 300 -45.12 39.35 -24.99
CA GLU A 300 -46.24 39.93 -25.70
C GLU A 300 -46.43 39.39 -27.12
N ASN A 301 -45.35 38.97 -27.78
CA ASN A 301 -45.39 38.45 -29.15
C ASN A 301 -46.04 37.06 -29.23
N SER A 302 -45.74 36.22 -28.25
CA SER A 302 -46.21 34.82 -28.18
C SER A 302 -47.39 34.61 -27.23
N GLY A 303 -47.71 35.59 -26.39
CA GLY A 303 -48.77 35.50 -25.37
C GLY A 303 -48.43 34.48 -24.27
N LYS A 304 -47.15 34.24 -24.02
CA LYS A 304 -46.65 33.25 -23.05
C LYS A 304 -46.08 33.91 -21.81
N TRP A 305 -46.38 33.34 -20.66
CA TRP A 305 -45.66 33.58 -19.41
C TRP A 305 -44.59 32.52 -19.28
N MET A 306 -43.36 32.87 -18.93
CA MET A 306 -42.21 31.96 -18.73
C MET A 306 -41.55 32.23 -17.40
N LEU A 307 -41.29 31.16 -16.63
CA LEU A 307 -40.53 31.21 -15.40
C LEU A 307 -39.35 30.26 -15.54
N GLU A 308 -38.11 30.78 -15.43
CA GLU A 308 -36.89 29.99 -15.34
C GLU A 308 -36.47 29.84 -13.91
N LEU A 309 -36.32 28.60 -13.45
CA LEU A 309 -35.84 28.27 -12.13
C LEU A 309 -34.54 27.51 -12.25
N THR A 310 -33.49 27.96 -11.55
CA THR A 310 -32.27 27.18 -11.38
C THR A 310 -32.55 26.11 -10.35
N LYS A 311 -32.34 24.82 -10.71
CA LYS A 311 -32.64 23.65 -9.90
C LYS A 311 -31.49 22.66 -10.00
N VAL A 312 -31.15 21.98 -8.88
CA VAL A 312 -30.28 20.83 -8.93
C VAL A 312 -30.90 19.68 -9.70
N ALA A 313 -30.12 18.76 -10.20
CA ALA A 313 -30.66 17.58 -10.85
C ALA A 313 -31.49 16.78 -9.83
N GLY A 314 -32.74 16.45 -10.20
CA GLY A 314 -33.68 15.79 -9.31
C GLY A 314 -35.05 15.63 -9.94
N LYS A 315 -36.00 15.09 -9.20
CA LYS A 315 -37.38 14.91 -9.62
C LYS A 315 -38.27 16.05 -9.10
N TYR A 316 -38.89 16.77 -9.98
CA TYR A 316 -39.79 17.87 -9.62
C TYR A 316 -41.22 17.58 -10.05
N THR A 317 -42.18 18.02 -9.22
CA THR A 317 -43.58 18.10 -9.61
C THR A 317 -43.94 19.57 -9.75
N VAL A 318 -44.50 19.96 -10.92
CA VAL A 318 -45.07 21.27 -11.15
C VAL A 318 -46.58 21.09 -11.17
N LYS A 319 -47.29 21.78 -10.27
CA LYS A 319 -48.73 21.74 -10.15
C LYS A 319 -49.28 23.14 -10.34
N GLU A 320 -50.21 23.30 -11.27
CA GLU A 320 -50.99 24.53 -11.40
C GLU A 320 -52.06 24.55 -10.31
N LEU A 321 -52.07 25.63 -9.56
CA LEU A 321 -53.09 25.92 -8.56
C LEU A 321 -54.05 26.93 -9.19
N ASN A 322 -55.27 26.48 -9.42
CA ASN A 322 -56.29 27.35 -10.04
C ASN A 322 -57.11 28.03 -8.95
N ASP A 323 -57.04 29.34 -8.91
CA ASP A 323 -58.05 30.15 -8.25
C ASP A 323 -59.14 30.53 -9.28
N ASP A 324 -60.39 30.58 -8.85
CA ASP A 324 -61.46 31.00 -9.72
C ASP A 324 -61.24 32.45 -10.21
N VAL A 325 -61.18 32.62 -11.53
CA VAL A 325 -61.10 33.95 -12.13
C VAL A 325 -62.47 34.47 -12.25
N GLN A 326 -62.79 35.55 -11.56
CA GLN A 326 -64.13 36.11 -11.55
C GLN A 326 -64.63 36.41 -12.96
N GLY A 327 -65.78 35.82 -13.32
CA GLY A 327 -66.39 35.98 -14.63
C GLY A 327 -65.93 34.98 -15.70
N TYR A 328 -65.08 34.05 -15.36
CA TYR A 328 -64.54 33.05 -16.29
C TYR A 328 -64.69 31.64 -15.73
N LYS A 329 -64.98 30.69 -16.61
CA LYS A 329 -65.04 29.27 -16.28
C LYS A 329 -63.87 28.56 -16.97
N LEU A 330 -63.07 27.86 -16.19
CA LEU A 330 -62.04 27.01 -16.75
C LEU A 330 -62.61 25.79 -17.44
N THR A 331 -62.39 25.66 -18.75
CA THR A 331 -62.98 24.59 -19.56
C THR A 331 -62.04 23.47 -19.88
N HIS A 332 -60.69 23.73 -19.92
CA HIS A 332 -59.73 22.74 -20.32
C HIS A 332 -58.31 23.12 -19.87
N ILE A 333 -57.54 22.14 -19.36
CA ILE A 333 -56.11 22.26 -19.03
C ILE A 333 -55.33 21.22 -19.84
N VAL A 334 -54.26 21.64 -20.49
CA VAL A 334 -53.32 20.75 -21.18
C VAL A 334 -51.93 20.97 -20.61
N SER A 335 -51.31 19.91 -20.18
CA SER A 335 -49.86 19.91 -19.74
C SER A 335 -49.02 19.28 -20.84
N ILE A 336 -47.99 20.00 -21.29
CA ILE A 336 -46.99 19.51 -22.26
C ILE A 336 -45.66 19.47 -21.59
N ILE A 337 -45.01 18.29 -21.54
CA ILE A 337 -43.68 18.12 -21.03
C ILE A 337 -42.73 17.90 -22.21
N ASP A 338 -41.91 18.89 -22.50
CA ASP A 338 -40.82 18.78 -23.49
C ASP A 338 -39.51 18.43 -22.81
N ARG A 339 -39.03 17.22 -23.04
CA ARG A 339 -37.70 16.75 -22.56
C ARG A 339 -36.70 16.95 -23.70
N LYS A 340 -36.12 18.13 -23.81
CA LYS A 340 -34.90 18.29 -24.65
C LYS A 340 -33.68 17.74 -23.96
N GLU A 341 -33.22 16.56 -24.36
CA GLU A 341 -31.85 16.17 -24.12
C GLU A 341 -30.97 17.11 -24.96
N LYS A 342 -30.21 17.98 -24.28
CA LYS A 342 -29.10 18.67 -24.95
C LYS A 342 -28.04 17.63 -25.24
N GLY A 343 -27.78 17.35 -26.52
CA GLY A 343 -26.64 16.55 -26.99
C GLY A 343 -25.30 17.11 -26.56
#